data_35737296c7c928f13fd0e051c2c6b758
#
_entry.id   35737296c7c928f13fd0e051c2c6b758
#
_cell.length_a   1.000
_cell.length_b   1.000
_cell.length_c   1.000
_cell.angle_alpha   90.00
_cell.angle_beta   90.00
_cell.angle_gamma   90.00
#
_symmetry.space_group_name_H-M   'P 1'
#
loop_
_entity.id
_entity.type
_entity.pdbx_description
1 polymer ?
#
loop_
_entity_poly.entity_id
_entity_poly.type
_entity_poly.pdbx_seq_one_letter_code
_entity_poly.pdbx_strand_id
1 'polypeptide(L)'
;MPMKKRTFASRLSLRIMAVLIVIMAIIMAVVYLITKDSMAHEAEARYESIILHTNEKIRGVLSDVYVAAINNVNVIERDLNDPDLLQQHLERMVSQNQYMSSCRLIFESDFYPQKGHNFEIYAWRDSSGVVRGKQMNERHPDFLVHAWYKRA
;
A
#
# COMPACT_ATOMS: atom_id res chain seq x y z
N MET A 1 56.76 3.59 -50.93
CA MET A 1 56.65 2.78 -49.65
C MET A 1 56.51 1.32 -50.07
N PRO A 2 57.36 0.36 -49.68
CA PRO A 2 57.26 -1.04 -50.07
C PRO A 2 56.15 -1.69 -49.27
N MET A 3 55.12 -2.17 -49.94
CA MET A 3 54.11 -3.06 -49.37
C MET A 3 54.73 -4.37 -48.89
N LYS A 4 54.87 -4.53 -47.59
CA LYS A 4 55.44 -5.72 -46.95
C LYS A 4 54.53 -6.92 -47.31
N LYS A 5 55.01 -7.85 -48.13
CA LYS A 5 54.30 -9.07 -48.51
C LYS A 5 54.02 -9.87 -47.19
N ARG A 6 52.78 -9.98 -46.81
CA ARG A 6 52.37 -10.79 -45.63
C ARG A 6 52.79 -12.24 -45.86
N THR A 7 53.57 -12.80 -44.94
CA THR A 7 54.03 -14.18 -44.97
C THR A 7 52.83 -15.14 -44.85
N PHE A 8 52.94 -16.34 -45.38
CA PHE A 8 51.92 -17.39 -45.36
C PHE A 8 51.35 -17.57 -43.92
N ALA A 9 52.24 -17.63 -42.92
CA ALA A 9 51.91 -17.72 -41.52
C ALA A 9 50.95 -16.59 -41.02
N SER A 10 51.22 -15.34 -41.45
CA SER A 10 50.39 -14.21 -41.08
C SER A 10 48.98 -14.26 -41.70
N ARG A 11 48.83 -14.82 -42.89
CA ARG A 11 47.54 -15.02 -43.54
C ARG A 11 46.73 -16.13 -42.87
N LEU A 12 47.41 -17.24 -42.47
CA LEU A 12 46.80 -18.35 -41.75
C LEU A 12 46.31 -17.93 -40.36
N SER A 13 47.17 -17.21 -39.60
CA SER A 13 46.81 -16.67 -38.29
C SER A 13 45.60 -15.72 -38.36
N LEU A 14 45.55 -14.86 -39.37
CA LEU A 14 44.43 -13.92 -39.55
C LEU A 14 43.08 -14.66 -39.84
N ARG A 15 43.16 -15.72 -40.65
CA ARG A 15 41.95 -16.56 -40.92
C ARG A 15 41.47 -17.29 -39.69
N ILE A 16 42.36 -17.89 -38.90
CA ILE A 16 42.00 -18.55 -37.65
C ILE A 16 41.37 -17.56 -36.68
N MET A 17 41.96 -16.37 -36.54
CA MET A 17 41.42 -15.35 -35.67
C MET A 17 40.05 -14.84 -36.10
N ALA A 18 39.83 -14.68 -37.41
CA ALA A 18 38.54 -14.31 -37.96
C ALA A 18 37.46 -15.36 -37.67
N VAL A 19 37.79 -16.66 -37.81
CA VAL A 19 36.85 -17.75 -37.48
C VAL A 19 36.52 -17.76 -35.99
N LEU A 20 37.50 -17.59 -35.11
CA LEU A 20 37.28 -17.52 -33.67
C LEU A 20 36.39 -16.32 -33.28
N ILE A 21 36.58 -15.16 -33.87
CA ILE A 21 35.72 -13.98 -33.63
C ILE A 21 34.28 -14.27 -34.05
N VAL A 22 34.06 -14.90 -35.20
CA VAL A 22 32.71 -15.26 -35.67
C VAL A 22 32.04 -16.25 -34.71
N ILE A 23 32.77 -17.29 -34.27
CA ILE A 23 32.23 -18.26 -33.31
C ILE A 23 31.89 -17.57 -31.99
N MET A 24 32.75 -16.69 -31.45
CA MET A 24 32.46 -15.91 -30.24
C MET A 24 31.25 -15.00 -30.39
N ALA A 25 31.09 -14.35 -31.54
CA ALA A 25 29.95 -13.52 -31.81
C ALA A 25 28.62 -14.30 -31.83
N ILE A 26 28.64 -15.52 -32.42
CA ILE A 26 27.46 -16.43 -32.43
C ILE A 26 27.11 -16.85 -31.00
N ILE A 27 28.12 -17.31 -30.21
CA ILE A 27 27.88 -17.69 -28.83
C ILE A 27 27.30 -16.53 -28.01
N MET A 28 27.88 -15.34 -28.14
CA MET A 28 27.36 -14.14 -27.45
C MET A 28 25.92 -13.81 -27.84
N ALA A 29 25.58 -13.92 -29.11
CA ALA A 29 24.23 -13.67 -29.61
C ALA A 29 23.23 -14.71 -29.02
N VAL A 30 23.58 -15.98 -29.00
CA VAL A 30 22.74 -17.04 -28.44
C VAL A 30 22.54 -16.84 -26.95
N VAL A 31 23.62 -16.60 -26.20
CA VAL A 31 23.54 -16.31 -24.75
C VAL A 31 22.68 -15.10 -24.48
N TYR A 32 22.85 -14.02 -25.24
CA TYR A 32 22.03 -12.80 -25.10
C TYR A 32 20.55 -13.05 -25.28
N LEU A 33 20.17 -13.79 -26.32
CA LEU A 33 18.76 -14.11 -26.62
C LEU A 33 18.13 -14.95 -25.50
N ILE A 34 18.83 -15.99 -25.05
CA ILE A 34 18.34 -16.87 -23.97
C ILE A 34 18.22 -16.07 -22.65
N THR A 35 19.23 -15.28 -22.32
CA THR A 35 19.23 -14.50 -21.07
C THR A 35 18.14 -13.44 -21.07
N LYS A 36 17.93 -12.74 -22.19
CA LYS A 36 16.89 -11.73 -22.33
C LYS A 36 15.50 -12.34 -22.12
N ASP A 37 15.24 -13.50 -22.69
CA ASP A 37 13.93 -14.17 -22.60
C ASP A 37 13.68 -14.68 -21.16
N SER A 38 14.68 -15.33 -20.55
CA SER A 38 14.62 -15.77 -19.16
C SER A 38 14.42 -14.63 -18.18
N MET A 39 15.13 -13.51 -18.36
CA MET A 39 14.97 -12.34 -17.48
C MET A 39 13.60 -11.70 -17.62
N ALA A 40 13.01 -11.67 -18.80
CA ALA A 40 11.66 -11.15 -19.01
C ALA A 40 10.61 -12.00 -18.26
N HIS A 41 10.66 -13.32 -18.42
CA HIS A 41 9.77 -14.25 -17.71
C HIS A 41 9.94 -14.21 -16.19
N GLU A 42 11.17 -14.13 -15.70
CA GLU A 42 11.43 -14.03 -14.26
C GLU A 42 10.93 -12.70 -13.68
N ALA A 43 11.09 -11.59 -14.41
CA ALA A 43 10.57 -10.30 -14.02
C ALA A 43 9.04 -10.31 -13.94
N GLU A 44 8.35 -10.87 -14.94
CA GLU A 44 6.89 -10.98 -14.97
C GLU A 44 6.37 -11.82 -13.80
N ALA A 45 6.94 -12.98 -13.54
CA ALA A 45 6.56 -13.83 -12.40
C ALA A 45 6.78 -13.13 -11.05
N ARG A 46 7.86 -12.36 -10.91
CA ARG A 46 8.12 -11.58 -9.70
C ARG A 46 7.10 -10.45 -9.54
N TYR A 47 6.73 -9.76 -10.60
CA TYR A 47 5.70 -8.70 -10.55
C TYR A 47 4.35 -9.26 -10.13
N GLU A 48 3.91 -10.38 -10.71
CA GLU A 48 2.66 -11.03 -10.32
C GLU A 48 2.68 -11.43 -8.83
N SER A 49 3.76 -12.04 -8.36
CA SER A 49 3.91 -12.43 -6.96
C SER A 49 3.85 -11.23 -6.01
N ILE A 50 4.52 -10.12 -6.35
CA ILE A 50 4.49 -8.88 -5.54
C ILE A 50 3.07 -8.29 -5.50
N ILE A 51 2.38 -8.25 -6.64
CA ILE A 51 1.01 -7.73 -6.73
C ILE A 51 0.06 -8.56 -5.87
N LEU A 52 0.11 -9.89 -6.00
CA LEU A 52 -0.72 -10.81 -5.22
C LEU A 52 -0.47 -10.65 -3.72
N HIS A 53 0.79 -10.68 -3.30
CA HIS A 53 1.15 -10.52 -1.89
C HIS A 53 0.75 -9.16 -1.32
N THR A 54 0.93 -8.08 -2.12
CA THR A 54 0.51 -6.73 -1.72
C THR A 54 -1.02 -6.64 -1.57
N ASN A 55 -1.76 -7.24 -2.50
CA ASN A 55 -3.22 -7.28 -2.45
C ASN A 55 -3.73 -8.05 -1.22
N GLU A 56 -3.15 -9.22 -0.93
CA GLU A 56 -3.47 -9.99 0.27
C GLU A 56 -3.19 -9.20 1.55
N LYS A 57 -2.06 -8.51 1.61
CA LYS A 57 -1.71 -7.65 2.75
C LYS A 57 -2.70 -6.50 2.94
N ILE A 58 -3.08 -5.82 1.86
CA ILE A 58 -4.09 -4.76 1.90
C ILE A 58 -5.44 -5.31 2.36
N ARG A 59 -5.88 -6.45 1.81
CA ARG A 59 -7.11 -7.12 2.23
C ARG A 59 -7.08 -7.49 3.71
N GLY A 60 -5.97 -8.02 4.20
CA GLY A 60 -5.79 -8.34 5.61
C GLY A 60 -5.97 -7.10 6.50
N VAL A 61 -5.28 -6.00 6.17
CA VAL A 61 -5.41 -4.73 6.91
C VAL A 61 -6.84 -4.20 6.90
N LEU A 62 -7.50 -4.19 5.75
CA LEU A 62 -8.90 -3.74 5.65
C LEU A 62 -9.84 -4.64 6.44
N SER A 63 -9.63 -5.96 6.40
CA SER A 63 -10.41 -6.92 7.18
C SER A 63 -10.25 -6.68 8.68
N ASP A 64 -9.03 -6.47 9.16
CA ASP A 64 -8.76 -6.20 10.57
C ASP A 64 -9.46 -4.93 11.07
N VAL A 65 -9.43 -3.86 10.28
CA VAL A 65 -10.12 -2.61 10.59
C VAL A 65 -11.64 -2.80 10.57
N TYR A 66 -12.16 -3.50 9.56
CA TYR A 66 -13.58 -3.79 9.44
C TYR A 66 -14.09 -4.62 10.62
N VAL A 67 -13.41 -5.70 10.97
CA VAL A 67 -13.77 -6.56 12.12
C VAL A 67 -13.71 -5.77 13.43
N ALA A 68 -12.70 -4.93 13.61
CA ALA A 68 -12.61 -4.06 14.78
C ALA A 68 -13.81 -3.11 14.86
N ALA A 69 -14.23 -2.51 13.76
CA ALA A 69 -15.40 -1.65 13.71
C ALA A 69 -16.68 -2.40 14.05
N ILE A 70 -16.96 -3.52 13.36
CA ILE A 70 -18.18 -4.32 13.57
C ILE A 70 -18.31 -4.86 15.01
N ASN A 71 -17.20 -5.34 15.59
CA ASN A 71 -17.23 -5.85 16.96
C ASN A 71 -17.55 -4.77 18.00
N ASN A 72 -17.30 -3.51 17.67
CA ASN A 72 -17.63 -2.39 18.57
C ASN A 72 -19.03 -1.80 18.36
N VAL A 73 -19.74 -2.14 17.27
CA VAL A 73 -21.10 -1.61 17.00
C VAL A 73 -22.05 -1.89 18.17
N ASN A 74 -22.16 -3.14 18.61
CA ASN A 74 -23.06 -3.51 19.70
C ASN A 74 -22.73 -2.80 21.03
N VAL A 75 -21.43 -2.55 21.27
CA VAL A 75 -20.99 -1.86 22.48
C VAL A 75 -21.34 -0.38 22.39
N ILE A 76 -21.12 0.24 21.21
CA ILE A 76 -21.49 1.63 20.93
C ILE A 76 -23.00 1.82 21.06
N GLU A 77 -23.79 0.94 20.45
CA GLU A 77 -25.27 1.01 20.53
C GLU A 77 -25.79 0.91 21.95
N ARG A 78 -25.20 0.05 22.76
CA ARG A 78 -25.60 -0.10 24.16
C ARG A 78 -25.31 1.15 24.97
N ASP A 79 -24.20 1.80 24.71
CA ASP A 79 -23.67 2.90 25.53
C ASP A 79 -23.95 4.28 24.89
N LEU A 80 -24.90 4.35 23.91
CA LEU A 80 -25.28 5.56 23.18
C LEU A 80 -25.69 6.73 24.08
N ASN A 81 -26.12 6.49 25.31
CA ASN A 81 -26.55 7.56 26.23
C ASN A 81 -25.38 8.16 27.03
N ASP A 82 -24.16 7.63 26.90
CA ASP A 82 -22.98 8.08 27.64
C ASP A 82 -21.83 8.46 26.65
N PRO A 83 -21.74 9.75 26.26
CA PRO A 83 -20.69 10.22 25.37
C PRO A 83 -19.27 10.02 25.87
N ASP A 84 -19.05 10.01 27.20
CA ASP A 84 -17.72 9.82 27.78
C ASP A 84 -17.29 8.36 27.66
N LEU A 85 -18.23 7.44 27.81
CA LEU A 85 -17.97 6.02 27.64
C LEU A 85 -17.76 5.70 26.15
N LEU A 86 -18.52 6.31 25.26
CA LEU A 86 -18.30 6.20 23.81
C LEU A 86 -16.92 6.70 23.40
N GLN A 87 -16.44 7.81 23.96
CA GLN A 87 -15.09 8.28 23.70
C GLN A 87 -14.05 7.22 24.10
N GLN A 88 -14.19 6.63 25.28
CA GLN A 88 -13.29 5.57 25.76
C GLN A 88 -13.31 4.34 24.84
N HIS A 89 -14.48 3.97 24.30
CA HIS A 89 -14.57 2.86 23.33
C HIS A 89 -13.82 3.18 22.02
N LEU A 90 -13.95 4.41 21.49
CA LEU A 90 -13.20 4.81 20.30
C LEU A 90 -11.69 4.86 20.55
N GLU A 91 -11.26 5.41 21.69
CA GLU A 91 -9.83 5.41 22.08
C GLU A 91 -9.28 3.98 22.19
N ARG A 92 -10.03 3.08 22.80
CA ARG A 92 -9.67 1.66 22.91
C ARG A 92 -9.57 1.02 21.54
N MET A 93 -10.53 1.25 20.64
CA MET A 93 -10.53 0.70 19.28
C MET A 93 -9.30 1.14 18.49
N VAL A 94 -8.92 2.43 18.55
CA VAL A 94 -7.70 2.94 17.92
C VAL A 94 -6.45 2.37 18.58
N SER A 95 -6.45 2.21 19.92
CA SER A 95 -5.27 1.70 20.63
C SER A 95 -4.99 0.23 20.35
N GLN A 96 -6.02 -0.58 20.22
CA GLN A 96 -5.94 -2.02 19.99
C GLN A 96 -5.64 -2.39 18.54
N ASN A 97 -5.90 -1.50 17.58
CA ASN A 97 -5.67 -1.75 16.16
C ASN A 97 -4.52 -0.87 15.63
N GLN A 98 -3.39 -1.51 15.31
CA GLN A 98 -2.20 -0.81 14.82
C GLN A 98 -2.40 -0.17 13.44
N TYR A 99 -3.36 -0.63 12.65
CA TYR A 99 -3.65 -0.10 11.32
C TYR A 99 -4.67 1.04 11.34
N MET A 100 -5.26 1.30 12.50
CA MET A 100 -6.21 2.38 12.70
C MET A 100 -5.50 3.61 13.26
N SER A 101 -5.34 4.65 12.45
CA SER A 101 -4.76 5.92 12.87
C SER A 101 -5.77 6.81 13.59
N SER A 102 -7.04 6.70 13.23
CA SER A 102 -8.14 7.44 13.85
C SER A 102 -9.49 6.80 13.59
N CYS A 103 -10.47 7.11 14.40
CA CYS A 103 -11.88 6.83 14.15
C CYS A 103 -12.75 7.98 14.63
N ARG A 104 -13.95 8.07 14.08
CA ARG A 104 -14.90 9.13 14.38
C ARG A 104 -16.31 8.57 14.45
N LEU A 105 -17.04 9.00 15.45
CA LEU A 105 -18.47 8.76 15.60
C LEU A 105 -19.19 10.08 15.42
N ILE A 106 -20.06 10.16 14.44
CA ILE A 106 -20.80 11.36 14.07
C ILE A 106 -22.27 11.07 14.34
N PHE A 107 -22.92 11.95 15.08
CA PHE A 107 -24.31 11.82 15.43
C PHE A 107 -25.18 12.67 14.50
N GLU A 108 -26.43 12.27 14.33
CA GLU A 108 -27.42 13.13 13.68
C GLU A 108 -27.59 14.44 14.43
N SER A 109 -27.97 15.48 13.69
CA SER A 109 -28.20 16.78 14.28
C SER A 109 -29.20 16.70 15.44
N ASP A 110 -28.86 17.35 16.54
CA ASP A 110 -29.69 17.39 17.77
C ASP A 110 -29.86 16.02 18.48
N PHE A 111 -29.09 15.01 18.14
CA PHE A 111 -29.11 13.71 18.85
C PHE A 111 -28.79 13.88 20.35
N TYR A 112 -27.81 14.76 20.66
CA TYR A 112 -27.53 15.22 22.04
C TYR A 112 -27.78 16.71 22.17
N PRO A 113 -29.03 17.19 22.43
CA PRO A 113 -29.35 18.62 22.47
C PRO A 113 -28.49 19.42 23.45
N GLN A 114 -28.07 18.79 24.57
CA GLN A 114 -27.18 19.37 25.57
C GLN A 114 -25.72 19.54 25.12
N LYS A 115 -25.32 18.89 24.04
CA LYS A 115 -23.96 18.95 23.46
C LYS A 115 -23.89 19.86 22.22
N GLY A 116 -25.03 20.37 21.73
CA GLY A 116 -25.12 21.24 20.57
C GLY A 116 -25.66 20.55 19.32
N HIS A 117 -25.93 21.34 18.27
CA HIS A 117 -26.59 20.86 17.05
C HIS A 117 -25.82 19.75 16.31
N ASN A 118 -24.50 19.88 16.23
CA ASN A 118 -23.65 18.88 15.57
C ASN A 118 -22.64 18.34 16.58
N PHE A 119 -22.83 17.13 17.02
CA PHE A 119 -21.96 16.49 17.99
C PHE A 119 -21.21 15.33 17.34
N GLU A 120 -19.91 15.24 17.64
CA GLU A 120 -19.06 14.14 17.20
C GLU A 120 -18.03 13.77 18.27
N ILE A 121 -17.62 12.52 18.24
CA ILE A 121 -16.53 12.01 19.07
C ILE A 121 -15.42 11.54 18.12
N TYR A 122 -14.21 12.00 18.36
CA TYR A 122 -13.05 11.70 17.55
C TYR A 122 -11.93 11.13 18.39
N ALA A 123 -11.39 9.99 17.99
CA ALA A 123 -10.20 9.39 18.59
C ALA A 123 -9.11 9.26 17.52
N TRP A 124 -7.86 9.55 17.88
CA TRP A 124 -6.73 9.48 16.96
C TRP A 124 -5.44 9.12 17.68
N ARG A 125 -4.49 8.59 16.92
CA ARG A 125 -3.12 8.36 17.35
C ARG A 125 -2.27 9.56 16.95
N ASP A 126 -1.63 10.21 17.92
CA ASP A 126 -0.75 11.35 17.64
C ASP A 126 0.61 10.89 17.08
N SER A 127 1.46 11.85 16.70
CA SER A 127 2.78 11.58 16.13
C SER A 127 3.74 10.85 17.07
N SER A 128 3.46 10.83 18.37
CA SER A 128 4.21 10.07 19.38
C SER A 128 3.66 8.66 19.59
N GLY A 129 2.57 8.29 18.89
CA GLY A 129 1.91 7.00 19.01
C GLY A 129 0.88 6.92 20.14
N VAL A 130 0.66 8.02 20.89
CA VAL A 130 -0.32 8.08 21.97
C VAL A 130 -1.71 8.27 21.38
N VAL A 131 -2.69 7.49 21.86
CA VAL A 131 -4.09 7.64 21.48
C VAL A 131 -4.75 8.71 22.34
N ARG A 132 -5.48 9.60 21.68
CA ARG A 132 -6.25 10.69 22.29
C ARG A 132 -7.67 10.69 21.77
N GLY A 133 -8.61 11.09 22.61
CA GLY A 133 -10.00 11.31 22.24
C GLY A 133 -10.45 12.74 22.52
N LYS A 134 -11.42 13.21 21.76
CA LYS A 134 -12.05 14.51 21.94
C LYS A 134 -13.51 14.45 21.55
N GLN A 135 -14.37 15.06 22.35
CA GLN A 135 -15.74 15.38 21.99
C GLN A 135 -15.75 16.79 21.35
N MET A 136 -16.44 16.91 20.24
CA MET A 136 -16.54 18.16 19.49
C MET A 136 -18.00 18.49 19.24
N ASN A 137 -18.36 19.74 19.49
CA ASN A 137 -19.70 20.29 19.25
C ASN A 137 -19.63 21.51 18.32
N GLU A 138 -18.50 21.71 17.67
CA GLU A 138 -18.29 22.84 16.78
C GLU A 138 -18.95 22.60 15.42
N ARG A 139 -19.38 23.67 14.79
CA ARG A 139 -19.89 23.72 13.42
C ARG A 139 -18.80 23.23 12.45
N HIS A 140 -18.66 21.94 12.28
CA HIS A 140 -17.99 21.49 11.07
C HIS A 140 -18.86 21.84 9.86
N PRO A 141 -18.27 22.34 8.77
CA PRO A 141 -19.04 22.64 7.56
C PRO A 141 -19.75 21.35 7.17
N ASP A 142 -21.04 21.42 7.09
CA ASP A 142 -22.03 20.49 6.57
C ASP A 142 -21.49 19.15 6.05
N PHE A 143 -21.05 18.26 6.95
CA PHE A 143 -20.69 16.87 6.55
C PHE A 143 -21.90 16.17 5.91
N LEU A 144 -23.13 16.59 6.24
CA LEU A 144 -24.38 16.11 5.66
C LEU A 144 -24.48 16.35 4.14
N VAL A 145 -23.76 17.33 3.59
CA VAL A 145 -23.74 17.59 2.15
C VAL A 145 -22.66 16.75 1.42
N HIS A 146 -21.71 16.16 2.15
CA HIS A 146 -20.66 15.38 1.54
C HIS A 146 -21.15 14.04 0.96
N ALA A 147 -20.64 13.71 -0.23
CA ALA A 147 -21.05 12.49 -0.94
C ALA A 147 -20.78 11.19 -0.16
N TRP A 148 -19.77 11.16 0.70
CA TRP A 148 -19.44 10.01 1.52
C TRP A 148 -20.49 9.76 2.62
N TYR A 149 -21.06 10.82 3.22
CA TYR A 149 -22.13 10.71 4.21
C TYR A 149 -23.46 10.25 3.58
N LYS A 150 -23.79 10.79 2.40
CA LYS A 150 -25.04 10.44 1.69
C LYS A 150 -25.07 9.01 1.16
N ARG A 151 -23.94 8.32 1.14
CA ARG A 151 -23.79 6.95 0.65
C ARG A 151 -23.65 5.89 1.77
N ALA A 152 -23.52 6.33 3.01
CA ALA A 152 -23.50 5.47 4.19
C ALA A 152 -24.93 5.11 4.63
#